data_d74fcd1c04dcfcb71163ad628314aae8
#
_entry.id   d74fcd1c04dcfcb71163ad628314aae8
#
_cell.length_a   1.000
_cell.length_b   1.000
_cell.length_c   1.000
_cell.angle_alpha   90.00
_cell.angle_beta   90.00
_cell.angle_gamma   90.00
#
_symmetry.space_group_name_H-M   'P 1'
#
loop_
_entity.id
_entity.type
_entity.pdbx_description
1 polymer ?
#
loop_
_entity_poly.entity_id
_entity_poly.type
_entity_poly.pdbx_seq_one_letter_code
_entity_poly.pdbx_strand_id
1 'polypeptide(L)'
;MQLDLKTIEALAPDQASLGAAAKLTKRSNWPRLETNEQLGLIWGECQGSGANPYRVAFDARDHGYKCTCPSRKFPCKHILGLMWIGATAPASFDRVDQTPEWVNDWL
;
A
#
# COMPACT_ATOMS: atom_id res chain seq x y z
N MET A 1 -1.34 14.53 -1.09
CA MET A 1 -2.03 13.26 -1.36
C MET A 1 -3.13 13.07 -0.34
N GLN A 2 -4.32 12.79 -0.80
CA GLN A 2 -5.43 12.52 0.10
C GLN A 2 -6.03 11.16 -0.20
N LEU A 3 -6.06 10.31 0.82
CA LEU A 3 -6.74 9.03 0.79
C LEU A 3 -7.77 9.03 1.89
N ASP A 4 -8.92 8.42 1.65
CA ASP A 4 -9.93 8.26 2.69
C ASP A 4 -10.43 6.81 2.72
N LEU A 5 -11.11 6.48 3.81
CA LEU A 5 -11.60 5.13 4.02
C LEU A 5 -12.69 4.74 3.03
N LYS A 6 -13.45 5.72 2.52
CA LYS A 6 -14.47 5.43 1.51
C LYS A 6 -13.87 4.93 0.20
N THR A 7 -12.74 5.51 -0.22
CA THR A 7 -12.03 5.05 -1.41
C THR A 7 -11.55 3.61 -1.21
N ILE A 8 -11.02 3.31 -0.03
CA ILE A 8 -10.53 1.97 0.29
C ILE A 8 -11.66 0.96 0.25
N GLU A 9 -12.81 1.30 0.86
CA GLU A 9 -13.98 0.43 0.83
C GLU A 9 -14.49 0.20 -0.59
N ALA A 10 -14.49 1.25 -1.41
CA ALA A 10 -14.97 1.16 -2.79
C ALA A 10 -14.08 0.27 -3.64
N LEU A 11 -12.77 0.27 -3.39
CA LEU A 11 -11.82 -0.53 -4.17
C LEU A 11 -11.70 -1.97 -3.68
N ALA A 12 -12.08 -2.25 -2.42
CA ALA A 12 -11.94 -3.59 -1.85
C ALA A 12 -12.81 -4.59 -2.60
N PRO A 13 -12.24 -5.76 -2.97
CA PRO A 13 -13.02 -6.78 -3.70
C PRO A 13 -14.10 -7.42 -2.84
N ASP A 14 -13.92 -7.48 -1.52
CA ASP A 14 -14.89 -8.05 -0.59
C ASP A 14 -14.61 -7.61 0.85
N GLN A 15 -15.53 -7.93 1.75
CA GLN A 15 -15.42 -7.58 3.17
C GLN A 15 -14.28 -8.32 3.87
N ALA A 16 -14.01 -9.55 3.45
CA ALA A 16 -12.93 -10.35 4.05
C ALA A 16 -11.57 -9.70 3.78
N SER A 17 -11.36 -9.20 2.56
CA SER A 17 -10.12 -8.49 2.21
C SER A 17 -9.96 -7.21 3.02
N LEU A 18 -11.04 -6.48 3.21
CA LEU A 18 -11.05 -5.25 4.00
C LEU A 18 -10.72 -5.53 5.47
N GLY A 19 -11.34 -6.57 6.04
CA GLY A 19 -11.06 -6.97 7.43
C GLY A 19 -9.62 -7.43 7.62
N ALA A 20 -9.08 -8.16 6.65
CA ALA A 20 -7.69 -8.60 6.70
C ALA A 20 -6.73 -7.40 6.61
N ALA A 21 -7.08 -6.40 5.78
CA ALA A 21 -6.28 -5.19 5.64
C ALA A 21 -6.21 -4.40 6.96
N ALA A 22 -7.32 -4.34 7.68
CA ALA A 22 -7.38 -3.63 8.96
C ALA A 22 -6.37 -4.19 9.97
N LYS A 23 -6.05 -5.48 9.89
CA LYS A 23 -5.09 -6.13 10.76
C LYS A 23 -3.65 -5.86 10.36
N LEU A 24 -3.41 -5.27 9.20
CA LEU A 24 -2.08 -4.99 8.68
C LEU A 24 -1.67 -3.53 8.84
N THR A 25 -2.42 -2.73 9.60
CA THR A 25 -2.14 -1.30 9.73
C THR A 25 -1.07 -0.96 10.77
N LYS A 26 -0.57 -1.96 11.52
CA LYS A 26 0.51 -1.72 12.48
C LYS A 26 1.83 -1.49 11.76
N ARG A 27 2.56 -0.47 12.20
CA ARG A 27 3.87 -0.12 11.63
C ARG A 27 4.86 -1.29 11.65
N SER A 28 4.74 -2.17 12.65
CA SER A 28 5.64 -3.32 12.77
C SER A 28 5.52 -4.32 11.62
N ASN A 29 4.40 -4.32 10.89
CA ASN A 29 4.23 -5.17 9.71
C ASN A 29 4.93 -4.59 8.48
N TRP A 30 5.40 -3.36 8.56
CA TRP A 30 5.93 -2.63 7.40
C TRP A 30 7.34 -2.15 7.67
N PRO A 31 8.38 -2.95 7.39
CA PRO A 31 9.76 -2.49 7.58
C PRO A 31 10.11 -1.27 6.73
N ARG A 32 9.33 -1.00 5.67
CA ARG A 32 9.55 0.17 4.83
C ARG A 32 8.21 0.78 4.43
N LEU A 33 8.06 2.09 4.64
CA LEU A 33 6.94 2.90 4.14
C LEU A 33 7.51 4.22 3.65
N GLU A 34 7.29 4.53 2.38
CA GLU A 34 7.83 5.73 1.75
C GLU A 34 6.80 6.35 0.82
N THR A 35 6.94 7.65 0.58
CA THR A 35 6.04 8.38 -0.30
C THR A 35 6.81 9.40 -1.14
N ASN A 36 6.36 9.59 -2.38
CA ASN A 36 6.73 10.74 -3.20
C ASN A 36 5.43 11.51 -3.46
N GLU A 37 5.24 12.59 -2.71
CA GLU A 37 3.99 13.35 -2.74
C GLU A 37 3.76 14.06 -4.08
N GLN A 38 4.83 14.48 -4.74
CA GLN A 38 4.72 15.17 -6.03
C GLN A 38 4.11 14.25 -7.09
N LEU A 39 4.42 12.96 -7.01
CA LEU A 39 3.90 11.96 -7.94
C LEU A 39 2.63 11.28 -7.45
N GLY A 40 2.18 11.60 -6.24
CA GLY A 40 0.99 10.95 -5.67
C GLY A 40 1.19 9.48 -5.37
N LEU A 41 2.43 9.07 -5.07
CA LEU A 41 2.79 7.66 -4.87
C LEU A 41 3.06 7.34 -3.41
N ILE A 42 2.57 6.18 -2.97
CA ILE A 42 2.99 5.56 -1.73
C ILE A 42 3.42 4.13 -2.03
N TRP A 43 4.40 3.65 -1.30
CA TRP A 43 4.85 2.27 -1.43
C TRP A 43 5.47 1.80 -0.12
N GLY A 44 5.64 0.50 -0.02
CA GLY A 44 6.25 -0.07 1.15
C GLY A 44 6.60 -1.53 0.95
N GLU A 45 7.24 -2.09 1.96
CA GLU A 45 7.51 -3.52 2.05
C GLU A 45 6.75 -4.03 3.26
N CYS A 46 5.92 -5.04 3.04
CA CYS A 46 5.09 -5.64 4.09
C CYS A 46 5.62 -7.02 4.41
N GLN A 47 5.89 -7.25 5.69
CA GLN A 47 6.38 -8.55 6.14
C GLN A 47 5.27 -9.60 6.01
N GLY A 48 5.56 -10.66 5.27
CA GLY A 48 4.66 -11.80 5.10
C GLY A 48 5.23 -13.03 5.79
N SER A 49 4.72 -14.20 5.40
CA SER A 49 5.17 -15.48 5.93
C SER A 49 6.46 -15.99 5.29
N GLY A 50 6.87 -15.39 4.16
CA GLY A 50 8.06 -15.80 3.44
C GLY A 50 9.32 -15.09 3.91
N ALA A 51 10.46 -15.45 3.32
CA ALA A 51 11.75 -14.87 3.66
C ALA A 51 11.87 -13.40 3.21
N ASN A 52 11.22 -13.05 2.10
CA ASN A 52 11.27 -11.70 1.57
C ASN A 52 9.95 -10.98 1.79
N PRO A 53 9.98 -9.69 2.18
CA PRO A 53 8.74 -8.94 2.31
C PRO A 53 8.08 -8.73 0.94
N TYR A 54 6.76 -8.56 0.95
CA TYR A 54 6.02 -8.20 -0.25
C TYR A 54 6.24 -6.72 -0.55
N ARG A 55 6.41 -6.40 -1.83
CA ARG A 55 6.54 -5.02 -2.31
C ARG A 55 5.17 -4.54 -2.77
N VAL A 56 4.76 -3.40 -2.21
CA VAL A 56 3.39 -2.89 -2.36
C VAL A 56 3.46 -1.44 -2.77
N ALA A 57 2.70 -1.05 -3.80
CA ALA A 57 2.67 0.33 -4.26
C ALA A 57 1.25 0.73 -4.65
N PHE A 58 0.93 2.02 -4.49
CA PHE A 58 -0.36 2.59 -4.86
C PHE A 58 -0.16 4.00 -5.40
N ASP A 59 -0.82 4.29 -6.52
CA ASP A 59 -0.83 5.61 -7.15
C ASP A 59 -2.18 6.28 -6.86
N ALA A 60 -2.16 7.35 -6.07
CA ALA A 60 -3.38 8.05 -5.69
C ALA A 60 -4.02 8.83 -6.84
N ARG A 61 -3.28 9.07 -7.93
CA ARG A 61 -3.78 9.86 -9.07
C ARG A 61 -4.77 9.07 -9.91
N ASP A 62 -4.50 7.79 -10.13
CA ASP A 62 -5.34 6.94 -11.00
C ASP A 62 -5.82 5.67 -10.31
N HIS A 63 -5.50 5.49 -9.03
CA HIS A 63 -5.82 4.31 -8.23
C HIS A 63 -5.14 3.03 -8.74
N GLY A 64 -4.02 3.17 -9.45
CA GLY A 64 -3.20 2.03 -9.86
C GLY A 64 -2.51 1.41 -8.65
N TYR A 65 -2.28 0.10 -8.71
CA TYR A 65 -1.65 -0.60 -7.59
C TYR A 65 -0.80 -1.77 -8.05
N LYS A 66 0.11 -2.19 -7.18
CA LYS A 66 1.01 -3.31 -7.41
C LYS A 66 1.31 -4.00 -6.10
N CYS A 67 1.29 -5.33 -6.10
CA CYS A 67 1.76 -6.12 -4.97
C CYS A 67 2.37 -7.41 -5.49
N THR A 68 3.47 -7.84 -4.87
CA THR A 68 4.16 -9.06 -5.27
C THR A 68 3.60 -10.32 -4.61
N CYS A 69 2.55 -10.19 -3.79
CA CYS A 69 1.94 -11.34 -3.13
C CYS A 69 1.21 -12.24 -4.15
N PRO A 70 0.97 -13.52 -3.78
CA PRO A 70 0.31 -14.46 -4.69
C PRO A 70 -1.22 -14.40 -4.66
N SER A 71 -1.81 -13.34 -4.13
CA SER A 71 -3.26 -13.20 -4.06
C SER A 71 -3.90 -13.23 -5.45
N ARG A 72 -5.09 -13.81 -5.53
CA ARG A 72 -5.90 -13.81 -6.76
C ARG A 72 -6.93 -12.68 -6.78
N LYS A 73 -7.17 -12.04 -5.65
CA LYS A 73 -8.12 -10.94 -5.53
C LYS A 73 -7.35 -9.64 -5.35
N PHE A 74 -7.63 -8.65 -6.19
CA PHE A 74 -6.96 -7.37 -6.13
C PHE A 74 -7.99 -6.23 -6.16
N PRO A 75 -7.72 -5.11 -5.47
CA PRO A 75 -6.53 -4.91 -4.62
C PRO A 75 -6.53 -5.88 -3.44
N CYS A 76 -5.35 -6.45 -3.17
CA CYS A 76 -5.20 -7.42 -2.09
C CYS A 76 -5.15 -6.74 -0.72
N LYS A 77 -5.13 -7.53 0.36
CA LYS A 77 -5.08 -6.99 1.71
C LYS A 77 -3.85 -6.10 1.95
N HIS A 78 -2.74 -6.37 1.29
CA HIS A 78 -1.53 -5.56 1.45
C HIS A 78 -1.70 -4.18 0.82
N ILE A 79 -2.28 -4.12 -0.37
CA ILE A 79 -2.56 -2.83 -1.04
C ILE A 79 -3.57 -2.04 -0.22
N LEU A 80 -4.64 -2.68 0.23
CA LEU A 80 -5.66 -2.02 1.06
C LEU A 80 -5.07 -1.55 2.39
N GLY A 81 -4.18 -2.35 3.00
CA GLY A 81 -3.49 -1.98 4.22
C GLY A 81 -2.59 -0.77 4.03
N LEU A 82 -1.82 -0.73 2.93
CA LEU A 82 -0.99 0.41 2.59
C LEU A 82 -1.84 1.69 2.45
N MET A 83 -2.93 1.60 1.70
CA MET A 83 -3.86 2.72 1.54
C MET A 83 -4.44 3.17 2.88
N TRP A 84 -4.78 2.21 3.74
CA TRP A 84 -5.37 2.49 5.05
C TRP A 84 -4.41 3.29 5.93
N ILE A 85 -3.13 2.92 5.95
CA ILE A 85 -2.11 3.68 6.68
C ILE A 85 -1.98 5.07 6.08
N GLY A 86 -2.01 5.18 4.74
CA GLY A 86 -1.98 6.48 4.06
C GLY A 86 -3.13 7.38 4.44
N ALA A 87 -4.32 6.80 4.68
CA ALA A 87 -5.51 7.56 5.07
C ALA A 87 -5.50 7.97 6.54
N THR A 88 -5.02 7.10 7.43
CA THR A 88 -5.17 7.31 8.88
C THR A 88 -3.88 7.74 9.57
N ALA A 89 -2.73 7.43 9.00
CA ALA A 89 -1.42 7.73 9.61
C ALA A 89 -0.39 8.12 8.55
N PRO A 90 -0.66 9.18 7.76
CA PRO A 90 0.24 9.54 6.66
C PRO A 90 1.65 9.91 7.12
N ALA A 91 1.82 10.35 8.37
CA ALA A 91 3.13 10.66 8.91
C ALA A 91 4.03 9.41 9.07
N SER A 92 3.46 8.20 8.95
CA SER A 92 4.23 6.97 9.01
C SER A 92 5.12 6.76 7.78
N PHE A 93 4.86 7.49 6.69
CA PHE A 93 5.61 7.36 5.45
C PHE A 93 6.78 8.34 5.43
N ASP A 94 7.98 7.84 5.12
CA ASP A 94 9.14 8.69 4.89
C ASP A 94 9.02 9.35 3.53
N ARG A 95 9.23 10.65 3.48
CA ARG A 95 9.21 11.42 2.22
C ARG A 95 10.53 11.22 1.50
N VAL A 96 10.46 10.84 0.23
CA VAL A 96 11.64 10.66 -0.59
C VAL A 96 11.45 11.36 -1.94
N ASP A 97 12.56 11.85 -2.51
CA ASP A 97 12.55 12.52 -3.81
C ASP A 97 12.70 11.55 -4.97
N GLN A 98 13.26 10.37 -4.70
CA GLN A 98 13.51 9.36 -5.72
C GLN A 98 12.70 8.12 -5.42
N THR A 99 11.99 7.62 -6.43
CA THR A 99 11.27 6.36 -6.31
C THR A 99 12.23 5.19 -6.55
N PRO A 100 12.06 4.08 -5.82
CA PRO A 100 12.87 2.89 -6.06
C PRO A 100 12.67 2.37 -7.49
N GLU A 101 13.68 1.67 -7.99
CA GLU A 101 13.63 1.11 -9.35
C GLU A 101 12.40 0.23 -9.56
N TRP A 102 12.05 -0.60 -8.60
CA TRP A 102 10.91 -1.50 -8.74
C TRP A 102 9.58 -0.75 -8.85
N VAL A 103 9.47 0.45 -8.25
CA VAL A 103 8.29 1.30 -8.41
C VAL A 103 8.29 1.92 -9.81
N ASN A 104 9.44 2.42 -10.26
CA ASN A 104 9.57 3.00 -11.59
C ASN A 104 9.26 1.99 -12.69
N ASP A 105 9.69 0.75 -12.52
CA ASP A 105 9.45 -0.31 -13.50
C ASP A 105 7.96 -0.64 -13.62
N TRP A 106 7.22 -0.49 -12.54
CA TRP A 106 5.78 -0.74 -12.55
C TRP A 106 5.00 0.39 -13.22
N LEU A 107 5.44 1.65 -13.07
CA LEU A 107 4.73 2.82 -13.60
C LEU A 107 4.66 2.80 -15.18
#